data_a440d070422fe10087307df2f4fbeac8
#
_entry.id   a440d070422fe10087307df2f4fbeac8
#
_cell.length_a   1.000
_cell.length_b   1.000
_cell.length_c   1.000
_cell.angle_alpha   90.00
_cell.angle_beta   90.00
_cell.angle_gamma   90.00
#
_symmetry.space_group_name_H-M   'P 1'
#
loop_
_entity.id
_entity.type
_entity.pdbx_description
1 polymer ?
#
loop_
_entity_poly.entity_id
_entity_poly.type
_entity_poly.pdbx_seq_one_letter_code
_entity_poly.pdbx_strand_id
1 'polypeptide(L)'
;MVGYGLDVEVHRFQSGTLWAVNICGYKTGTVYPDEWLVFGAHFDIAPPAAYTPGPGIPGYGTRTGAYDNSAGTSMVLTTASVLADFDARRTMVFCLWSSEEEGLWGSSAFTGAVPDGVTVSNYLNLDMAGINYPGDFALSVYLGPDGTGEAIDQPGMYHLAEWIGADAFDLAYQIERGREQWAAEGESPLWENNYEDMVAIYESPTARSDHDSFQQIGVATLGWNGVVDGYPCYHRDCDRLSTMEEYMLTDSATGEANLVHSWDIVTWWAVYAFLHMDQTPVPNEL
;
A
#
# COMPACT_ATOMS: atom_id res chain seq x y z
N MET A 1 0.19 2.99 16.24
CA MET A 1 -1.25 3.34 16.21
C MET A 1 -1.74 3.85 17.57
N VAL A 2 -1.66 3.09 18.67
CA VAL A 2 -2.07 3.59 20.02
C VAL A 2 -1.38 4.89 20.39
N GLY A 3 -0.08 5.03 20.12
CA GLY A 3 0.69 6.26 20.39
C GLY A 3 0.23 7.49 19.60
N TYR A 4 -0.58 7.28 18.57
CA TYR A 4 -1.16 8.35 17.74
C TYR A 4 -2.61 8.67 18.11
N GLY A 5 -3.17 8.01 19.14
CA GLY A 5 -4.55 8.24 19.58
C GLY A 5 -5.61 7.53 18.77
N LEU A 6 -5.25 6.54 17.98
CA LEU A 6 -6.22 5.70 17.28
C LEU A 6 -6.77 4.62 18.22
N ASP A 7 -8.03 4.27 18.04
CA ASP A 7 -8.62 3.09 18.66
C ASP A 7 -8.08 1.84 17.96
N VAL A 8 -7.30 1.03 18.70
CA VAL A 8 -6.61 -0.12 18.10
C VAL A 8 -7.32 -1.41 18.48
N GLU A 9 -7.69 -2.17 17.46
CA GLU A 9 -8.28 -3.49 17.59
C GLU A 9 -7.34 -4.58 17.05
N VAL A 10 -7.39 -5.74 17.72
CA VAL A 10 -6.68 -6.95 17.27
C VAL A 10 -7.72 -7.96 16.85
N HIS A 11 -7.87 -8.14 15.56
CA HIS A 11 -8.81 -9.10 14.97
C HIS A 11 -8.17 -10.48 14.92
N ARG A 12 -8.71 -11.41 15.69
CA ARG A 12 -8.23 -12.80 15.70
C ARG A 12 -9.03 -13.62 14.70
N PHE A 13 -8.31 -14.37 13.87
CA PHE A 13 -8.92 -15.29 12.91
C PHE A 13 -8.13 -16.58 12.82
N GLN A 14 -8.68 -17.57 12.13
CA GLN A 14 -8.03 -18.86 11.93
C GLN A 14 -7.49 -18.91 10.49
N SER A 15 -6.16 -19.11 10.38
CA SER A 15 -5.47 -19.37 9.12
C SER A 15 -5.06 -20.85 9.11
N GLY A 16 -5.76 -21.65 8.30
CA GLY A 16 -5.59 -23.09 8.31
C GLY A 16 -5.84 -23.69 9.70
N THR A 17 -4.80 -24.24 10.32
CA THR A 17 -4.85 -24.81 11.68
C THR A 17 -4.33 -23.86 12.76
N LEU A 18 -3.81 -22.71 12.38
CA LEU A 18 -3.18 -21.73 13.26
C LEU A 18 -4.09 -20.53 13.51
N TRP A 19 -3.86 -19.84 14.62
CA TRP A 19 -4.47 -18.56 14.90
C TRP A 19 -3.54 -17.46 14.43
N ALA A 20 -4.11 -16.51 13.71
CA ALA A 20 -3.44 -15.31 13.24
C ALA A 20 -4.20 -14.06 13.71
N VAL A 21 -3.62 -12.89 13.49
CA VAL A 21 -4.21 -11.62 13.92
C VAL A 21 -3.98 -10.54 12.87
N ASN A 22 -4.99 -9.71 12.62
CA ASN A 22 -4.81 -8.40 12.02
C ASN A 22 -4.72 -7.35 13.13
N ILE A 23 -4.06 -6.25 12.84
CA ILE A 23 -3.97 -5.09 13.74
C ILE A 23 -4.52 -3.88 13.00
N CYS A 24 -5.65 -3.36 13.43
CA CYS A 24 -6.29 -2.21 12.81
C CYS A 24 -6.43 -1.06 13.79
N GLY A 25 -6.11 0.16 13.33
CA GLY A 25 -6.32 1.40 14.07
C GLY A 25 -7.45 2.19 13.42
N TYR A 26 -8.42 2.61 14.23
CA TYR A 26 -9.60 3.32 13.79
C TYR A 26 -9.54 4.77 14.24
N LYS A 27 -9.86 5.66 13.31
CA LYS A 27 -10.18 7.05 13.59
C LYS A 27 -11.63 7.29 13.19
N THR A 28 -12.51 7.32 14.17
CA THR A 28 -13.94 7.48 13.94
C THR A 28 -14.25 8.80 13.21
N GLY A 29 -15.03 8.71 12.15
CA GLY A 29 -15.48 9.85 11.38
C GLY A 29 -16.52 10.71 12.14
N THR A 30 -16.48 12.00 11.88
CA THR A 30 -17.35 12.98 12.58
C THR A 30 -18.71 13.16 11.93
N VAL A 31 -18.86 12.79 10.64
CA VAL A 31 -20.10 12.97 9.87
C VAL A 31 -20.70 11.64 9.42
N TYR A 32 -19.87 10.75 8.95
CA TYR A 32 -20.25 9.43 8.41
C TYR A 32 -19.45 8.33 9.11
N PRO A 33 -19.69 8.08 10.42
CA PRO A 33 -18.89 7.12 11.19
C PRO A 33 -19.02 5.67 10.70
N ASP A 34 -20.12 5.34 10.05
CA ASP A 34 -20.39 4.01 9.51
C ASP A 34 -19.90 3.82 8.04
N GLU A 35 -19.29 4.85 7.45
CA GLU A 35 -18.61 4.77 6.16
C GLU A 35 -17.10 4.71 6.40
N TRP A 36 -16.48 3.59 6.01
CA TRP A 36 -15.07 3.33 6.27
C TRP A 36 -14.21 3.51 5.02
N LEU A 37 -13.13 4.25 5.17
CA LEU A 37 -12.02 4.30 4.23
C LEU A 37 -10.90 3.43 4.82
N VAL A 38 -10.50 2.38 4.12
CA VAL A 38 -9.54 1.41 4.64
C VAL A 38 -8.22 1.54 3.88
N PHE A 39 -7.12 1.52 4.61
CA PHE A 39 -5.76 1.48 4.08
C PHE A 39 -4.99 0.37 4.74
N GLY A 40 -4.36 -0.50 3.96
CA GLY A 40 -3.70 -1.67 4.50
C GLY A 40 -2.47 -2.11 3.74
N ALA A 41 -1.68 -2.90 4.46
CA ALA A 41 -0.54 -3.65 3.96
C ALA A 41 -0.39 -4.91 4.80
N HIS A 42 0.06 -6.00 4.21
CA HIS A 42 0.37 -7.19 5.01
C HIS A 42 1.70 -7.03 5.74
N PHE A 43 1.83 -7.71 6.88
CA PHE A 43 3.05 -7.66 7.70
C PHE A 43 3.69 -9.04 7.92
N ASP A 44 3.05 -10.09 7.44
CA ASP A 44 3.65 -11.41 7.38
C ASP A 44 4.67 -11.52 6.26
N ILE A 45 5.41 -12.60 6.26
CA ILE A 45 6.50 -12.86 5.32
C ILE A 45 6.28 -14.24 4.74
N ALA A 46 6.52 -14.39 3.45
CA ALA A 46 6.36 -15.65 2.72
C ALA A 46 6.88 -16.86 3.51
N PRO A 47 6.10 -17.95 3.59
CA PRO A 47 6.45 -19.09 4.44
C PRO A 47 7.77 -19.73 4.00
N PRO A 48 8.61 -20.16 4.93
CA PRO A 48 9.90 -20.78 4.62
C PRO A 48 9.80 -22.01 3.71
N ALA A 49 8.74 -22.76 3.83
CA ALA A 49 8.53 -23.99 3.05
C ALA A 49 8.36 -23.75 1.55
N ALA A 50 7.94 -22.56 1.15
CA ALA A 50 7.77 -22.21 -0.26
C ALA A 50 9.11 -21.95 -0.98
N TYR A 51 10.11 -21.46 -0.24
CA TYR A 51 11.35 -20.92 -0.83
C TYR A 51 12.61 -21.45 -0.16
N THR A 52 12.51 -21.90 1.07
CA THR A 52 13.61 -22.40 1.87
C THR A 52 13.23 -23.75 2.46
N PRO A 53 14.04 -24.81 2.27
CA PRO A 53 13.69 -26.17 2.67
C PRO A 53 13.50 -26.41 4.18
N GLY A 54 13.47 -25.40 5.02
CA GLY A 54 13.13 -25.54 6.43
C GLY A 54 14.26 -25.23 7.42
N PRO A 55 14.07 -25.52 8.71
CA PRO A 55 15.05 -25.25 9.76
C PRO A 55 16.41 -25.88 9.48
N GLY A 56 17.48 -25.13 9.73
CA GLY A 56 18.86 -25.55 9.48
C GLY A 56 19.43 -25.10 8.13
N ILE A 57 18.61 -24.51 7.27
CA ILE A 57 19.09 -23.87 6.04
C ILE A 57 19.56 -22.45 6.37
N PRO A 58 20.73 -22.02 5.84
CA PRO A 58 21.16 -20.64 6.00
C PRO A 58 20.09 -19.66 5.58
N GLY A 59 19.80 -18.65 6.40
CA GLY A 59 18.75 -17.68 6.17
C GLY A 59 17.37 -18.05 6.74
N TYR A 60 17.15 -19.27 7.17
CA TYR A 60 15.88 -19.65 7.80
C TYR A 60 15.62 -18.83 9.08
N GLY A 61 14.48 -18.15 9.13
CA GLY A 61 14.12 -17.27 10.25
C GLY A 61 14.87 -15.95 10.31
N THR A 62 15.70 -15.63 9.31
CA THR A 62 16.42 -14.35 9.20
C THR A 62 15.85 -13.44 8.11
N ARG A 63 14.80 -13.88 7.43
CA ARG A 63 14.11 -13.06 6.44
C ARG A 63 13.44 -11.90 7.13
N THR A 64 13.55 -10.75 6.51
CA THR A 64 12.99 -9.50 7.05
C THR A 64 11.78 -9.03 6.27
N GLY A 65 11.59 -9.51 5.02
CA GLY A 65 10.52 -9.03 4.16
C GLY A 65 10.58 -7.51 4.06
N ALA A 66 11.75 -6.95 3.77
CA ALA A 66 11.92 -5.50 3.85
C ALA A 66 11.09 -4.79 2.79
N TYR A 67 11.12 -5.31 1.57
CA TYR A 67 10.30 -4.84 0.49
C TYR A 67 8.92 -5.49 0.48
N ASP A 68 8.86 -6.77 0.79
CA ASP A 68 7.67 -7.59 0.82
C ASP A 68 7.40 -8.13 2.26
N ASN A 69 6.67 -7.37 3.16
CA ASN A 69 6.07 -6.06 2.88
C ASN A 69 6.24 -5.11 4.08
N SER A 70 7.43 -5.08 4.70
CA SER A 70 7.72 -4.15 5.81
C SER A 70 7.68 -2.69 5.35
N ALA A 71 8.03 -2.42 4.09
CA ALA A 71 7.95 -1.09 3.49
C ALA A 71 6.49 -0.60 3.46
N GLY A 72 5.56 -1.39 2.89
CA GLY A 72 4.14 -1.06 2.89
C GLY A 72 3.58 -0.86 4.28
N THR A 73 3.88 -1.78 5.21
CA THR A 73 3.51 -1.67 6.63
C THR A 73 3.98 -0.35 7.25
N SER A 74 5.22 0.07 6.99
CA SER A 74 5.79 1.31 7.51
C SER A 74 5.08 2.54 6.96
N MET A 75 4.74 2.55 5.67
CA MET A 75 4.02 3.65 5.03
C MET A 75 2.56 3.75 5.52
N VAL A 76 1.88 2.62 5.77
CA VAL A 76 0.55 2.63 6.42
C VAL A 76 0.63 3.26 7.80
N LEU A 77 1.63 2.90 8.60
CA LEU A 77 1.82 3.47 9.95
C LEU A 77 2.16 4.96 9.90
N THR A 78 2.97 5.39 8.94
CA THR A 78 3.32 6.80 8.75
C THR A 78 2.09 7.62 8.35
N THR A 79 1.31 7.13 7.37
CA THR A 79 0.05 7.77 6.96
C THR A 79 -0.94 7.87 8.12
N ALA A 80 -1.08 6.81 8.90
CA ALA A 80 -1.91 6.80 10.11
C ALA A 80 -1.46 7.86 11.12
N SER A 81 -0.15 8.03 11.29
CA SER A 81 0.43 9.06 12.17
C SER A 81 0.13 10.48 11.69
N VAL A 82 0.23 10.72 10.37
CA VAL A 82 -0.04 12.03 9.76
C VAL A 82 -1.52 12.40 9.88
N LEU A 83 -2.42 11.44 9.66
CA LEU A 83 -3.87 11.67 9.67
C LEU A 83 -4.51 11.55 11.05
N ALA A 84 -3.76 11.20 12.07
CA ALA A 84 -4.29 10.96 13.41
C ALA A 84 -5.02 12.17 14.01
N ASP A 85 -4.51 13.37 13.79
CA ASP A 85 -5.11 14.62 14.30
C ASP A 85 -6.09 15.28 13.30
N PHE A 86 -6.29 14.67 12.14
CA PHE A 86 -7.21 15.21 11.12
C PHE A 86 -8.66 14.90 11.47
N ASP A 87 -9.53 15.91 11.42
CA ASP A 87 -10.97 15.75 11.67
C ASP A 87 -11.66 15.14 10.43
N ALA A 88 -11.54 13.84 10.28
CA ALA A 88 -12.14 13.10 9.19
C ALA A 88 -13.66 13.11 9.26
N ARG A 89 -14.31 13.15 8.12
CA ARG A 89 -15.76 13.00 7.99
C ARG A 89 -16.17 11.54 8.09
N ARG A 90 -15.39 10.66 7.43
CA ARG A 90 -15.55 9.20 7.41
C ARG A 90 -14.58 8.54 8.37
N THR A 91 -14.92 7.37 8.81
CA THR A 91 -13.98 6.59 9.62
C THR A 91 -12.80 6.14 8.76
N MET A 92 -11.59 6.52 9.18
CA MET A 92 -10.35 6.05 8.58
C MET A 92 -9.85 4.82 9.35
N VAL A 93 -9.58 3.75 8.61
CA VAL A 93 -9.13 2.47 9.17
C VAL A 93 -7.78 2.12 8.58
N PHE A 94 -6.77 1.97 9.42
CA PHE A 94 -5.41 1.62 9.05
C PHE A 94 -5.12 0.21 9.52
N CYS A 95 -4.95 -0.74 8.60
CA CYS A 95 -4.82 -2.15 8.94
C CYS A 95 -3.49 -2.75 8.51
N LEU A 96 -3.00 -3.63 9.35
CA LEU A 96 -1.88 -4.50 9.07
C LEU A 96 -2.43 -5.93 8.99
N TRP A 97 -2.32 -6.53 7.81
CA TRP A 97 -2.86 -7.86 7.53
C TRP A 97 -1.84 -8.95 7.83
N SER A 98 -2.30 -10.07 8.33
CA SER A 98 -1.50 -11.28 8.51
C SER A 98 -1.97 -12.37 7.56
N SER A 99 -1.07 -13.31 7.25
CA SER A 99 -1.36 -14.45 6.39
C SER A 99 -1.84 -14.06 4.97
N GLU A 100 -1.31 -12.99 4.45
CA GLU A 100 -1.46 -12.63 3.05
C GLU A 100 -0.77 -13.67 2.19
N GLU A 101 0.47 -13.98 2.50
CA GLU A 101 1.37 -14.91 1.82
C GLU A 101 0.89 -16.38 1.84
N GLU A 102 -0.09 -16.69 2.66
CA GLU A 102 -0.74 -17.99 2.76
C GLU A 102 -2.10 -18.02 2.05
N GLY A 103 -2.52 -16.92 1.43
CA GLY A 103 -3.76 -16.83 0.64
C GLY A 103 -4.76 -15.80 1.14
N LEU A 104 -4.31 -14.59 1.47
CA LEU A 104 -5.13 -13.42 1.79
C LEU A 104 -6.05 -13.62 3.01
N TRP A 105 -5.67 -14.51 3.93
CA TRP A 105 -6.55 -14.89 5.05
C TRP A 105 -6.92 -13.72 5.96
N GLY A 106 -5.98 -12.79 6.15
CA GLY A 106 -6.19 -11.64 7.03
C GLY A 106 -7.23 -10.67 6.51
N SER A 107 -7.03 -10.18 5.31
CA SER A 107 -7.98 -9.27 4.65
C SER A 107 -9.34 -9.91 4.41
N SER A 108 -9.35 -11.20 4.02
CA SER A 108 -10.58 -11.98 3.85
C SER A 108 -11.35 -12.13 5.17
N ALA A 109 -10.65 -12.39 6.28
CA ALA A 109 -11.28 -12.45 7.59
C ALA A 109 -11.86 -11.10 8.03
N PHE A 110 -11.17 -9.99 7.71
CA PHE A 110 -11.64 -8.64 7.99
C PHE A 110 -12.90 -8.32 7.18
N THR A 111 -12.88 -8.52 5.86
CA THR A 111 -14.02 -8.21 5.00
C THR A 111 -15.25 -9.05 5.34
N GLY A 112 -15.06 -10.32 5.74
CA GLY A 112 -16.11 -11.18 6.23
C GLY A 112 -16.68 -10.82 7.61
N ALA A 113 -16.01 -9.92 8.35
CA ALA A 113 -16.38 -9.50 9.71
C ALA A 113 -16.77 -8.02 9.80
N VAL A 114 -16.90 -7.31 8.68
CA VAL A 114 -17.40 -5.93 8.67
C VAL A 114 -18.78 -5.89 9.33
N PRO A 115 -19.01 -5.02 10.31
CA PRO A 115 -20.26 -4.98 11.06
C PRO A 115 -21.49 -4.64 10.18
N ASP A 116 -22.63 -5.19 10.52
CA ASP A 116 -23.91 -4.82 9.89
C ASP A 116 -24.13 -3.31 9.98
N GLY A 117 -24.44 -2.68 8.86
CA GLY A 117 -24.69 -1.24 8.78
C GLY A 117 -23.44 -0.41 8.50
N VAL A 118 -22.26 -1.00 8.52
CA VAL A 118 -21.01 -0.37 8.07
C VAL A 118 -20.82 -0.60 6.57
N THR A 119 -20.42 0.45 5.88
CA THR A 119 -20.02 0.38 4.46
C THR A 119 -18.53 0.65 4.34
N VAL A 120 -17.78 -0.27 3.76
CA VAL A 120 -16.42 0.03 3.31
C VAL A 120 -16.55 0.78 2.00
N SER A 121 -16.22 2.07 2.01
CA SER A 121 -16.36 2.92 0.83
C SER A 121 -15.24 2.70 -0.18
N ASN A 122 -14.00 2.67 0.30
CA ASN A 122 -12.84 2.43 -0.57
C ASN A 122 -11.73 1.71 0.22
N TYR A 123 -10.85 1.04 -0.52
CA TYR A 123 -9.66 0.40 0.03
C TYR A 123 -8.40 0.79 -0.75
N LEU A 124 -7.38 1.20 -0.04
CA LEU A 124 -6.03 1.39 -0.56
C LEU A 124 -5.11 0.27 -0.08
N ASN A 125 -4.33 -0.30 -1.00
CA ASN A 125 -3.39 -1.39 -0.72
C ASN A 125 -1.95 -0.98 -1.02
N LEU A 126 -1.04 -1.31 -0.13
CA LEU A 126 0.39 -1.25 -0.39
C LEU A 126 0.98 -2.64 -0.32
N ASP A 127 1.55 -3.07 -1.41
CA ASP A 127 2.26 -4.34 -1.50
C ASP A 127 3.46 -4.18 -2.42
N MET A 128 4.65 -4.43 -1.87
CA MET A 128 5.92 -4.18 -2.55
C MET A 128 6.01 -2.76 -3.12
N ALA A 129 5.62 -1.76 -2.33
CA ALA A 129 5.70 -0.36 -2.72
C ALA A 129 7.05 0.25 -2.34
N GLY A 130 7.55 1.19 -3.16
CA GLY A 130 8.67 2.04 -2.81
C GLY A 130 10.01 1.73 -3.46
N ILE A 131 10.19 0.64 -4.19
CA ILE A 131 11.33 0.47 -5.10
C ILE A 131 10.91 0.89 -6.49
N ASN A 132 11.61 1.86 -7.04
CA ASN A 132 11.45 2.30 -8.40
C ASN A 132 12.82 2.53 -9.04
N TYR A 133 12.90 2.35 -10.36
CA TYR A 133 14.12 2.62 -11.11
C TYR A 133 13.99 3.92 -11.89
N PRO A 134 15.05 4.73 -11.96
CA PRO A 134 15.06 5.88 -12.85
C PRO A 134 14.86 5.42 -14.32
N GLY A 135 13.79 5.89 -14.95
CA GLY A 135 13.52 5.64 -16.36
C GLY A 135 12.83 4.32 -16.71
N ASP A 136 12.58 3.44 -15.75
CA ASP A 136 11.72 2.27 -15.95
C ASP A 136 10.38 2.47 -15.21
N PHE A 137 9.37 1.66 -15.55
CA PHE A 137 8.06 1.70 -14.90
C PHE A 137 8.20 1.37 -13.42
N ALA A 138 8.48 2.40 -12.67
CA ALA A 138 8.97 2.27 -11.32
C ALA A 138 7.86 2.11 -10.30
N LEU A 139 6.71 2.69 -10.57
CA LEU A 139 5.56 2.67 -9.70
C LEU A 139 4.34 2.32 -10.52
N SER A 140 3.59 1.37 -10.05
CA SER A 140 2.35 0.94 -10.69
C SER A 140 1.18 1.20 -9.75
N VAL A 141 0.21 1.93 -10.22
CA VAL A 141 -1.08 2.07 -9.57
C VAL A 141 -2.03 1.10 -10.26
N TYR A 142 -2.53 0.15 -9.53
CA TYR A 142 -3.45 -0.84 -10.06
C TYR A 142 -4.85 -0.64 -9.48
N LEU A 143 -5.79 -0.80 -10.39
CA LEU A 143 -7.20 -0.78 -10.11
C LEU A 143 -7.67 -2.22 -10.12
N GLY A 144 -8.51 -2.54 -9.20
CA GLY A 144 -9.05 -3.85 -9.28
C GLY A 144 -10.53 -3.78 -9.39
N PRO A 145 -11.19 -4.44 -10.29
CA PRO A 145 -12.48 -4.93 -9.96
C PRO A 145 -12.53 -6.43 -10.01
N ASP A 146 -12.85 -6.94 -11.11
CA ASP A 146 -13.33 -8.32 -11.22
C ASP A 146 -12.49 -9.17 -12.17
N GLY A 147 -11.35 -8.65 -12.57
CA GLY A 147 -10.45 -9.34 -13.50
C GLY A 147 -11.00 -9.48 -14.93
N THR A 148 -12.00 -8.70 -15.29
CA THR A 148 -12.58 -8.75 -16.65
C THR A 148 -11.88 -7.83 -17.64
N GLY A 149 -11.06 -6.90 -17.18
CA GLY A 149 -10.41 -5.88 -18.01
C GLY A 149 -11.34 -4.71 -18.37
N GLU A 150 -12.52 -4.67 -17.78
CA GLU A 150 -13.55 -3.66 -18.10
C GLU A 150 -13.67 -2.55 -17.05
N ALA A 151 -12.91 -2.64 -15.98
CA ALA A 151 -13.07 -1.76 -14.84
C ALA A 151 -12.74 -0.30 -15.13
N ILE A 152 -11.72 -0.08 -15.94
CA ILE A 152 -11.31 1.28 -16.31
C ILE A 152 -12.43 2.00 -17.07
N ASP A 153 -13.30 1.27 -17.74
CA ASP A 153 -14.44 1.83 -18.47
C ASP A 153 -15.61 2.21 -17.55
N GLN A 154 -15.56 1.81 -16.29
CA GLN A 154 -16.59 2.16 -15.32
C GLN A 154 -16.31 3.52 -14.67
N PRO A 155 -17.31 4.41 -14.52
CA PRO A 155 -17.09 5.76 -14.02
C PRO A 155 -16.37 5.85 -12.67
N GLY A 156 -16.67 4.93 -11.76
CA GLY A 156 -16.03 4.89 -10.44
C GLY A 156 -14.56 4.54 -10.53
N MET A 157 -14.20 3.59 -11.37
CA MET A 157 -12.81 3.16 -11.56
C MET A 157 -11.99 4.20 -12.32
N TYR A 158 -12.59 4.88 -13.30
CA TYR A 158 -11.97 6.00 -13.97
C TYR A 158 -11.64 7.12 -12.97
N HIS A 159 -12.55 7.42 -12.04
CA HIS A 159 -12.32 8.40 -11.00
C HIS A 159 -11.14 7.98 -10.09
N LEU A 160 -11.05 6.70 -9.68
CA LEU A 160 -9.90 6.19 -8.94
C LEU A 160 -8.61 6.34 -9.73
N ALA A 161 -8.61 5.96 -11.01
CA ALA A 161 -7.44 6.03 -11.85
C ALA A 161 -6.92 7.45 -12.01
N GLU A 162 -7.76 8.35 -12.45
CA GLU A 162 -7.32 9.70 -12.81
C GLU A 162 -7.24 10.64 -11.62
N TRP A 163 -8.22 10.60 -10.73
CA TRP A 163 -8.31 11.59 -9.66
C TRP A 163 -7.56 11.18 -8.40
N ILE A 164 -7.64 9.94 -8.02
CA ILE A 164 -6.98 9.49 -6.80
C ILE A 164 -5.61 8.92 -7.13
N GLY A 165 -5.51 8.08 -8.15
CA GLY A 165 -4.24 7.49 -8.55
C GLY A 165 -3.27 8.52 -9.12
N ALA A 166 -3.62 9.14 -10.24
CA ALA A 166 -2.72 10.04 -10.95
C ALA A 166 -2.61 11.42 -10.29
N ASP A 167 -3.73 12.07 -9.97
CA ASP A 167 -3.70 13.43 -9.43
C ASP A 167 -3.11 13.50 -8.02
N ALA A 168 -3.42 12.51 -7.16
CA ALA A 168 -2.80 12.44 -5.83
C ALA A 168 -1.30 12.17 -5.93
N PHE A 169 -0.86 11.37 -6.88
CA PHE A 169 0.55 11.14 -7.15
C PHE A 169 1.24 12.40 -7.67
N ASP A 170 0.65 13.09 -8.64
CA ASP A 170 1.20 14.34 -9.19
C ASP A 170 1.41 15.37 -8.08
N LEU A 171 0.43 15.55 -7.23
CA LEU A 171 0.54 16.48 -6.11
C LEU A 171 1.64 16.05 -5.11
N ALA A 172 1.71 14.77 -4.77
CA ALA A 172 2.76 14.24 -3.90
C ALA A 172 4.16 14.46 -4.50
N TYR A 173 4.33 14.16 -5.76
CA TYR A 173 5.57 14.37 -6.49
C TYR A 173 5.97 15.85 -6.55
N GLN A 174 5.05 16.76 -6.85
CA GLN A 174 5.33 18.20 -6.91
C GLN A 174 5.74 18.77 -5.55
N ILE A 175 5.14 18.29 -4.48
CA ILE A 175 5.51 18.72 -3.12
C ILE A 175 6.90 18.20 -2.75
N GLU A 176 7.19 16.94 -2.99
CA GLU A 176 8.49 16.38 -2.67
C GLU A 176 9.60 17.06 -3.47
N ARG A 177 9.41 17.24 -4.77
CA ARG A 177 10.35 17.98 -5.62
C ARG A 177 10.55 19.42 -5.15
N GLY A 178 9.50 20.11 -4.71
CA GLY A 178 9.61 21.44 -4.12
C GLY A 178 10.46 21.45 -2.86
N ARG A 179 10.29 20.46 -2.00
CA ARG A 179 11.09 20.29 -0.78
C ARG A 179 12.56 20.04 -1.11
N GLU A 180 12.86 19.21 -2.09
CA GLU A 180 14.22 18.96 -2.54
C GLU A 180 14.90 20.19 -3.09
N GLN A 181 14.23 20.96 -3.92
CA GLN A 181 14.75 22.21 -4.46
C GLN A 181 15.09 23.23 -3.37
N TRP A 182 14.39 23.17 -2.25
CA TRP A 182 14.64 24.04 -1.10
C TRP A 182 15.75 23.51 -0.20
N ALA A 183 15.92 22.21 -0.11
CA ALA A 183 16.89 21.58 0.79
C ALA A 183 18.30 21.46 0.22
N ALA A 184 18.40 21.29 -1.08
CA ALA A 184 19.67 21.17 -1.79
C ALA A 184 19.55 21.91 -3.12
N GLU A 185 20.43 22.83 -3.39
CA GLU A 185 20.55 23.43 -4.72
C GLU A 185 20.90 22.34 -5.74
N GLY A 186 19.92 21.67 -6.26
CA GLY A 186 20.05 20.78 -7.38
C GLY A 186 19.79 19.31 -7.03
N GLU A 187 18.91 18.70 -7.70
CA GLU A 187 18.82 17.32 -8.10
C GLU A 187 17.99 16.41 -7.22
N SER A 188 16.81 16.11 -7.71
CA SER A 188 16.17 14.84 -7.45
C SER A 188 16.58 13.83 -8.50
N PRO A 189 17.43 12.88 -8.20
CA PRO A 189 17.92 11.93 -9.18
C PRO A 189 16.87 10.91 -9.66
N LEU A 190 15.81 10.71 -8.88
CA LEU A 190 14.73 9.77 -9.26
C LEU A 190 13.66 10.41 -10.13
N TRP A 191 13.47 11.72 -10.03
CA TRP A 191 12.28 12.41 -10.50
C TRP A 191 12.59 13.54 -11.48
N GLU A 192 13.78 13.52 -12.08
CA GLU A 192 14.22 14.55 -13.03
C GLU A 192 13.43 14.60 -14.31
N ASN A 193 12.82 13.51 -14.70
CA ASN A 193 12.04 13.38 -15.93
C ASN A 193 10.55 13.30 -15.62
N ASN A 194 9.73 13.41 -16.61
CA ASN A 194 8.29 13.34 -16.49
C ASN A 194 7.87 12.11 -15.68
N TYR A 195 7.30 12.33 -14.51
CA TYR A 195 6.77 11.25 -13.67
C TYR A 195 5.70 10.42 -14.41
N GLU A 196 5.05 11.00 -15.42
CA GLU A 196 4.10 10.32 -16.31
C GLU A 196 4.70 9.08 -16.96
N ASP A 197 6.01 9.11 -17.24
CA ASP A 197 6.72 7.94 -17.77
C ASP A 197 7.09 6.91 -16.68
N MET A 198 6.86 7.25 -15.41
CA MET A 198 7.27 6.44 -14.25
C MET A 198 6.08 5.80 -13.53
N VAL A 199 4.87 6.16 -13.88
CA VAL A 199 3.64 5.62 -13.29
C VAL A 199 2.83 4.94 -14.38
N ALA A 200 2.61 3.65 -14.20
CA ALA A 200 1.64 2.90 -14.99
C ALA A 200 0.36 2.73 -14.18
N ILE A 201 -0.76 3.17 -14.74
CA ILE A 201 -2.07 2.89 -14.19
C ILE A 201 -2.66 1.73 -14.99
N TYR A 202 -2.97 0.64 -14.34
CA TYR A 202 -3.51 -0.55 -15.00
C TYR A 202 -4.49 -1.28 -14.11
N GLU A 203 -5.33 -2.07 -14.73
CA GLU A 203 -6.17 -3.03 -14.03
C GLU A 203 -5.36 -4.27 -13.68
N SER A 204 -5.42 -4.69 -12.42
CA SER A 204 -4.83 -5.97 -12.01
C SER A 204 -5.91 -7.04 -11.96
N PRO A 205 -5.94 -7.96 -12.93
CA PRO A 205 -6.91 -9.05 -12.97
C PRO A 205 -6.53 -10.19 -12.03
N THR A 206 -5.53 -10.01 -11.18
CA THR A 206 -5.00 -11.10 -10.36
C THR A 206 -5.25 -10.85 -8.88
N ALA A 207 -5.77 -11.86 -8.20
CA ALA A 207 -5.93 -11.94 -6.76
C ALA A 207 -4.57 -12.16 -6.05
N ARG A 208 -3.61 -11.26 -6.24
CA ARG A 208 -2.23 -11.45 -5.74
C ARG A 208 -1.93 -10.69 -4.46
N SER A 209 -2.85 -9.87 -3.98
CA SER A 209 -2.69 -9.13 -2.74
C SER A 209 -4.05 -8.81 -2.10
N ASP A 210 -4.03 -8.21 -0.93
CA ASP A 210 -5.19 -7.98 -0.06
C ASP A 210 -6.34 -7.18 -0.69
N HIS A 211 -6.08 -6.45 -1.79
CA HIS A 211 -7.14 -5.77 -2.55
C HIS A 211 -8.23 -6.71 -3.05
N ASP A 212 -7.88 -7.94 -3.41
CA ASP A 212 -8.84 -8.93 -3.90
C ASP A 212 -9.96 -9.21 -2.89
N SER A 213 -9.62 -9.33 -1.61
CA SER A 213 -10.61 -9.56 -0.56
C SER A 213 -11.68 -8.46 -0.48
N PHE A 214 -11.31 -7.23 -0.77
CA PHE A 214 -12.23 -6.09 -0.81
C PHE A 214 -13.02 -6.04 -2.11
N GLN A 215 -12.41 -6.37 -3.23
CA GLN A 215 -13.10 -6.46 -4.52
C GLN A 215 -14.20 -7.51 -4.51
N GLN A 216 -13.96 -8.64 -3.86
CA GLN A 216 -14.96 -9.71 -3.73
C GLN A 216 -16.23 -9.28 -2.98
N ILE A 217 -16.18 -8.21 -2.20
CA ILE A 217 -17.35 -7.61 -1.56
C ILE A 217 -17.83 -6.33 -2.25
N GLY A 218 -17.35 -6.07 -3.48
CA GLY A 218 -17.80 -4.94 -4.31
C GLY A 218 -17.17 -3.59 -3.95
N VAL A 219 -16.06 -3.57 -3.21
CA VAL A 219 -15.36 -2.33 -2.84
C VAL A 219 -14.41 -1.92 -3.95
N ALA A 220 -14.49 -0.66 -4.37
CA ALA A 220 -13.52 -0.08 -5.28
C ALA A 220 -12.15 0.06 -4.59
N THR A 221 -11.11 -0.51 -5.20
CA THR A 221 -9.77 -0.59 -4.64
C THR A 221 -8.74 0.11 -5.50
N LEU A 222 -7.71 0.64 -4.86
CA LEU A 222 -6.55 1.20 -5.50
C LEU A 222 -5.30 0.68 -4.78
N GLY A 223 -4.35 0.15 -5.53
CA GLY A 223 -3.13 -0.40 -4.98
C GLY A 223 -1.90 0.27 -5.56
N TRP A 224 -0.81 0.11 -4.85
CA TRP A 224 0.48 0.62 -5.24
C TRP A 224 1.53 -0.47 -5.18
N ASN A 225 2.19 -0.71 -6.31
CA ASN A 225 3.33 -1.60 -6.42
C ASN A 225 4.54 -0.84 -6.95
N GLY A 226 5.72 -1.23 -6.53
CA GLY A 226 6.96 -0.88 -7.20
C GLY A 226 7.38 -1.98 -8.19
N VAL A 227 8.67 -2.16 -8.31
CA VAL A 227 9.24 -3.20 -9.20
C VAL A 227 9.02 -4.58 -8.59
N VAL A 228 8.07 -5.32 -9.12
CA VAL A 228 7.78 -6.71 -8.72
C VAL A 228 8.55 -7.68 -9.61
N ASP A 229 8.39 -7.55 -10.92
CA ASP A 229 9.06 -8.41 -11.89
C ASP A 229 10.54 -8.05 -11.99
N GLY A 230 11.38 -9.04 -11.71
CA GLY A 230 12.83 -8.87 -11.75
C GLY A 230 13.48 -8.52 -10.43
N TYR A 231 12.72 -8.27 -9.33
CA TYR A 231 13.32 -8.16 -8.00
C TYR A 231 13.87 -9.52 -7.56
N PRO A 232 15.20 -9.70 -7.49
CA PRO A 232 15.81 -11.03 -7.32
C PRO A 232 15.64 -11.58 -5.90
N CYS A 233 15.25 -10.73 -4.95
CA CYS A 233 15.08 -11.10 -3.55
C CYS A 233 13.62 -11.33 -3.15
N TYR A 234 12.70 -11.31 -4.13
CA TYR A 234 11.30 -11.64 -3.89
C TYR A 234 11.17 -12.99 -3.19
N HIS A 235 10.52 -13.01 -2.03
CA HIS A 235 10.33 -14.17 -1.17
C HIS A 235 11.64 -14.89 -0.73
N ARG A 236 12.74 -14.17 -0.63
CA ARG A 236 14.05 -14.73 -0.25
C ARG A 236 14.64 -14.03 0.98
N ASP A 237 15.66 -14.66 1.55
CA ASP A 237 16.38 -14.13 2.72
C ASP A 237 17.24 -12.88 2.41
N CYS A 238 17.42 -12.58 1.15
CA CYS A 238 18.05 -11.31 0.73
C CYS A 238 17.09 -10.14 0.60
N ASP A 239 15.79 -10.32 0.86
CA ASP A 239 14.86 -9.19 0.97
C ASP A 239 15.10 -8.41 2.25
N ARG A 240 15.99 -7.42 2.14
CA ARG A 240 16.52 -6.60 3.22
C ARG A 240 16.62 -5.14 2.78
N LEU A 241 16.62 -4.24 3.75
CA LEU A 241 16.77 -2.81 3.48
C LEU A 241 18.02 -2.50 2.64
N SER A 242 19.15 -3.13 2.98
CA SER A 242 20.40 -2.94 2.20
C SER A 242 20.27 -3.38 0.73
N THR A 243 19.45 -4.36 0.44
CA THR A 243 19.19 -4.78 -0.93
C THR A 243 18.30 -3.78 -1.65
N MET A 244 17.29 -3.24 -0.96
CA MET A 244 16.49 -2.15 -1.51
C MET A 244 17.35 -0.93 -1.83
N GLU A 245 18.25 -0.55 -0.93
CA GLU A 245 19.21 0.55 -1.14
C GLU A 245 20.12 0.30 -2.35
N GLU A 246 20.62 -0.94 -2.53
CA GLU A 246 21.41 -1.31 -3.71
C GLU A 246 20.64 -1.11 -5.01
N TYR A 247 19.36 -1.44 -5.01
CA TYR A 247 18.48 -1.25 -6.17
C TYR A 247 18.19 0.22 -6.48
N MET A 248 18.17 1.06 -5.47
CA MET A 248 17.86 2.47 -5.59
C MET A 248 19.12 3.34 -5.78
N LEU A 249 20.31 2.74 -5.84
CA LEU A 249 21.56 3.45 -6.03
C LEU A 249 21.68 4.01 -7.47
N THR A 250 22.03 5.29 -7.56
CA THR A 250 22.30 5.98 -8.82
C THR A 250 23.69 6.62 -8.78
N ASP A 251 24.18 7.11 -9.94
CA ASP A 251 25.45 7.83 -10.01
C ASP A 251 25.42 9.15 -9.24
N SER A 252 24.23 9.72 -8.99
CA SER A 252 24.04 11.04 -8.39
C SER A 252 23.60 10.99 -6.93
N ALA A 253 23.02 9.89 -6.45
CA ALA A 253 22.53 9.79 -5.09
C ALA A 253 22.67 8.39 -4.49
N THR A 254 22.73 8.34 -3.15
CA THR A 254 22.75 7.07 -2.42
C THR A 254 21.40 6.36 -2.52
N GLY A 255 21.44 5.04 -2.45
CA GLY A 255 20.20 4.26 -2.44
C GLY A 255 19.28 4.59 -1.27
N GLU A 256 19.85 4.88 -0.10
CA GLU A 256 19.09 5.36 1.07
C GLU A 256 18.32 6.65 0.76
N ALA A 257 18.97 7.65 0.17
CA ALA A 257 18.34 8.92 -0.17
C ALA A 257 17.19 8.72 -1.16
N ASN A 258 17.44 7.96 -2.22
CA ASN A 258 16.45 7.65 -3.24
C ASN A 258 15.26 6.86 -2.67
N LEU A 259 15.52 5.93 -1.76
CA LEU A 259 14.48 5.14 -1.11
C LEU A 259 13.59 6.00 -0.20
N VAL A 260 14.20 6.92 0.56
CA VAL A 260 13.46 7.89 1.39
C VAL A 260 12.55 8.76 0.52
N HIS A 261 13.04 9.28 -0.60
CA HIS A 261 12.22 10.04 -1.53
C HIS A 261 11.04 9.24 -2.08
N SER A 262 11.29 8.01 -2.50
CA SER A 262 10.22 7.13 -2.99
C SER A 262 9.15 6.88 -1.93
N TRP A 263 9.56 6.61 -0.70
CA TRP A 263 8.61 6.37 0.40
C TRP A 263 7.83 7.63 0.79
N ASP A 264 8.48 8.78 0.80
CA ASP A 264 7.82 10.05 1.06
C ASP A 264 6.73 10.32 0.02
N ILE A 265 6.99 10.08 -1.26
CA ILE A 265 6.01 10.27 -2.33
C ILE A 265 4.82 9.33 -2.18
N VAL A 266 5.06 8.04 -1.95
CA VAL A 266 3.98 7.06 -1.74
C VAL A 266 3.15 7.41 -0.50
N THR A 267 3.81 7.84 0.58
CA THR A 267 3.11 8.26 1.81
C THR A 267 2.26 9.51 1.58
N TRP A 268 2.80 10.52 0.89
CA TRP A 268 2.05 11.72 0.53
C TRP A 268 0.87 11.40 -0.39
N TRP A 269 1.09 10.53 -1.37
CA TRP A 269 0.02 10.04 -2.22
C TRP A 269 -1.12 9.42 -1.39
N ALA A 270 -0.80 8.55 -0.45
CA ALA A 270 -1.80 7.93 0.41
C ALA A 270 -2.58 8.97 1.24
N VAL A 271 -1.88 9.96 1.82
CA VAL A 271 -2.52 11.04 2.56
C VAL A 271 -3.51 11.81 1.69
N TYR A 272 -3.11 12.21 0.48
CA TYR A 272 -3.99 12.96 -0.41
C TYR A 272 -5.16 12.12 -0.93
N ALA A 273 -4.92 10.86 -1.24
CA ALA A 273 -5.98 9.93 -1.63
C ALA A 273 -7.03 9.81 -0.52
N PHE A 274 -6.60 9.65 0.73
CA PHE A 274 -7.51 9.62 1.88
C PHE A 274 -8.29 10.92 2.07
N LEU A 275 -7.63 12.07 2.00
CA LEU A 275 -8.27 13.37 2.13
C LEU A 275 -9.29 13.61 1.01
N HIS A 276 -8.99 13.18 -0.21
CA HIS A 276 -9.92 13.26 -1.32
C HIS A 276 -11.15 12.36 -1.10
N MET A 277 -10.92 11.08 -0.78
CA MET A 277 -11.99 10.10 -0.55
C MET A 277 -12.84 10.45 0.68
N ASP A 278 -12.27 11.11 1.68
CA ASP A 278 -13.04 11.60 2.83
C ASP A 278 -14.08 12.66 2.41
N GLN A 279 -13.80 13.44 1.40
CA GLN A 279 -14.75 14.42 0.83
C GLN A 279 -15.67 13.79 -0.21
N THR A 280 -15.11 13.00 -1.09
CA THR A 280 -15.80 12.41 -2.24
C THR A 280 -15.32 10.97 -2.44
N PRO A 281 -15.94 10.01 -1.75
CA PRO A 281 -15.60 8.60 -1.95
C PRO A 281 -15.96 8.17 -3.36
N VAL A 282 -15.20 7.24 -3.88
CA VAL A 282 -15.52 6.60 -5.15
C VAL A 282 -16.70 5.66 -4.94
N PRO A 283 -17.74 5.75 -5.74
CA PRO A 283 -18.87 4.83 -5.62
C PRO A 283 -18.40 3.38 -5.80
N ASN A 284 -18.82 2.51 -4.90
CA ASN A 284 -18.71 1.07 -5.10
C ASN A 284 -19.71 0.68 -6.19
N GLU A 285 -19.25 -0.04 -7.18
CA GLU A 285 -20.13 -0.59 -8.20
C GLU A 285 -20.60 -1.98 -7.77
N LEU A 286 -21.89 -2.12 -7.66
CA LEU A 286 -22.58 -3.38 -7.37
C LEU A 286 -23.01 -4.05 -8.66
#